data_fd71d0656aecb793f6133587eff20478
#
_entry.id   fd71d0656aecb793f6133587eff20478
#
_cell.length_a   1.000
_cell.length_b   1.000
_cell.length_c   1.000
_cell.angle_alpha   90.00
_cell.angle_beta   90.00
_cell.angle_gamma   90.00
#
_symmetry.space_group_name_H-M   'P 1'
#
loop_
_entity.id
_entity.type
_entity.pdbx_description
1 polymer ?
#
loop_
_entity_poly.entity_id
_entity_poly.type
_entity_poly.pdbx_seq_one_letter_code
_entity_poly.pdbx_strand_id
1 'polypeptide(L)'
;KLLPYCVKNHKAYQATLKFGEMTDTEDIWGTVIDTKIPSIHTSEEIEKAVQSLTGDILQVPPMYSALKKDGKKLYEYARQGIEIEREARPVHISSLKVEKIDETNYRMDAVVSSGTYIRTLISDFGKQLNELAIMSSLIRTKIEHLSLEDARNFEDLEMGKGFLSPIQVINPSYKFVETD
;
A
#
# COMPACT_ATOMS: atom_id res chain seq x y z
N LYS A 1 -4.29 -18.55 -15.45
CA LYS A 1 -3.74 -17.77 -16.59
C LYS A 1 -4.45 -16.44 -16.86
N LEU A 2 -5.64 -16.19 -16.28
CA LEU A 2 -6.42 -14.95 -16.49
C LEU A 2 -5.95 -13.76 -15.62
N LEU A 3 -5.24 -13.99 -14.53
CA LEU A 3 -4.84 -12.95 -13.56
C LEU A 3 -4.20 -11.69 -14.18
N PRO A 4 -3.31 -11.77 -15.21
CA PRO A 4 -2.77 -10.57 -15.84
C PRO A 4 -3.81 -9.71 -16.57
N TYR A 5 -4.94 -10.29 -16.95
CA TYR A 5 -6.05 -9.60 -17.61
C TYR A 5 -7.08 -9.04 -16.62
N CYS A 6 -7.05 -9.51 -15.36
CA CYS A 6 -7.95 -9.07 -14.31
C CYS A 6 -7.41 -7.86 -13.56
N VAL A 7 -6.07 -7.77 -13.43
CA VAL A 7 -5.40 -6.78 -12.56
C VAL A 7 -4.33 -6.06 -13.35
N LYS A 8 -4.62 -4.85 -13.83
CA LYS A 8 -3.63 -4.04 -14.56
C LYS A 8 -2.81 -3.14 -13.64
N ASN A 9 -3.36 -2.08 -13.09
CA ASN A 9 -2.50 -1.05 -12.55
C ASN A 9 -2.97 -0.37 -11.25
N HIS A 10 -4.27 -0.29 -10.96
CA HIS A 10 -4.76 0.55 -9.87
C HIS A 10 -5.33 -0.28 -8.72
N LYS A 11 -4.92 0.07 -7.52
CA LYS A 11 -5.41 -0.52 -6.27
C LYS A 11 -5.76 0.60 -5.31
N ALA A 12 -6.90 0.49 -4.64
CA ALA A 12 -7.24 1.39 -3.56
C ALA A 12 -7.03 0.71 -2.21
N TYR A 13 -6.50 1.47 -1.28
CA TYR A 13 -6.21 1.04 0.07
C TYR A 13 -6.74 2.04 1.08
N GLN A 14 -7.19 1.53 2.19
CA GLN A 14 -7.39 2.28 3.42
C GLN A 14 -6.41 1.75 4.46
N ALA A 15 -5.61 2.62 5.01
CA ALA A 15 -4.64 2.31 6.04
C ALA A 15 -4.85 3.20 7.27
N THR A 16 -4.45 2.71 8.43
CA THR A 16 -4.23 3.57 9.59
C THR A 16 -2.73 3.69 9.80
N LEU A 17 -2.26 4.91 10.00
CA LEU A 17 -0.89 5.20 10.39
C LEU A 17 -0.85 5.71 11.82
N LYS A 18 0.28 5.48 12.49
CA LYS A 18 0.59 5.97 13.82
C LYS A 18 1.90 6.75 13.80
N PHE A 19 1.90 7.96 14.33
CA PHE A 19 3.11 8.74 14.56
C PHE A 19 3.81 8.36 15.86
N GLY A 20 5.09 8.65 15.94
CA GLY A 20 5.92 8.54 17.13
C GLY A 20 6.80 7.31 17.21
N GLU A 21 6.70 6.40 16.28
CA GLU A 21 7.49 5.17 16.24
C GLU A 21 8.02 4.88 14.83
N MET A 22 9.18 4.25 14.77
CA MET A 22 9.72 3.62 13.56
C MET A 22 10.07 2.17 13.87
N THR A 23 9.69 1.26 12.97
CA THR A 23 10.02 -0.16 13.06
C THR A 23 10.83 -0.60 11.84
N ASP A 24 11.55 -1.70 11.97
CA ASP A 24 12.34 -2.31 10.90
C ASP A 24 11.48 -2.79 9.70
N THR A 25 10.18 -3.06 9.93
CA THR A 25 9.22 -3.49 8.91
C THR A 25 8.34 -2.35 8.36
N GLU A 26 8.43 -1.14 8.92
CA GLU A 26 7.55 0.01 8.63
C GLU A 26 6.06 -0.24 9.01
N ASP A 27 5.79 -1.27 9.84
CA ASP A 27 4.45 -1.60 10.38
C ASP A 27 4.53 -2.00 11.84
N ILE A 28 3.36 -2.14 12.51
CA ILE A 28 3.27 -2.45 13.95
C ILE A 28 3.81 -3.84 14.34
N TRP A 29 4.09 -4.72 13.38
CA TRP A 29 4.59 -6.09 13.64
C TRP A 29 6.11 -6.15 13.69
N GLY A 30 6.80 -5.07 13.33
CA GLY A 30 8.26 -4.98 13.38
C GLY A 30 8.80 -4.67 14.77
N THR A 31 10.11 -4.76 14.88
CA THR A 31 10.83 -4.31 16.08
C THR A 31 10.97 -2.79 16.05
N VAL A 32 10.61 -2.13 17.14
CA VAL A 32 10.80 -0.68 17.27
C VAL A 32 12.30 -0.37 17.28
N ILE A 33 12.72 0.49 16.34
CA ILE A 33 14.12 0.91 16.16
C ILE A 33 14.34 2.39 16.50
N ASP A 34 13.28 3.20 16.52
CA ASP A 34 13.35 4.59 16.94
C ASP A 34 12.00 5.07 17.48
N THR A 35 12.01 6.07 18.37
CA THR A 35 10.81 6.68 18.94
C THR A 35 10.96 8.19 19.04
N LYS A 36 9.85 8.91 18.85
CA LYS A 36 9.79 10.37 18.94
C LYS A 36 8.43 10.78 19.52
N ILE A 37 8.40 11.81 20.37
CA ILE A 37 7.13 12.42 20.78
C ILE A 37 6.55 13.15 19.55
N PRO A 38 5.34 12.77 19.08
CA PRO A 38 4.75 13.39 17.90
C PRO A 38 4.41 14.86 18.13
N SER A 39 4.63 15.67 17.11
CA SER A 39 4.18 17.06 17.08
C SER A 39 2.71 17.15 16.67
N ILE A 40 2.06 18.27 17.01
CA ILE A 40 0.72 18.58 16.51
C ILE A 40 0.88 19.25 15.15
N HIS A 41 0.22 18.71 14.15
CA HIS A 41 0.24 19.24 12.77
C HIS A 41 -1.08 19.92 12.43
N THR A 42 -0.96 21.03 11.74
CA THR A 42 -2.10 21.75 11.16
C THR A 42 -2.64 21.03 9.93
N SER A 43 -3.89 21.31 9.57
CA SER A 43 -4.47 20.75 8.33
C SER A 43 -3.69 21.19 7.09
N GLU A 44 -3.11 22.39 7.09
CA GLU A 44 -2.29 22.88 5.98
C GLU A 44 -0.98 22.12 5.83
N GLU A 45 -0.30 21.77 6.92
CA GLU A 45 0.92 20.93 6.87
C GLU A 45 0.61 19.53 6.35
N ILE A 46 -0.46 18.92 6.84
CA ILE A 46 -0.95 17.61 6.36
C ILE A 46 -1.23 17.67 4.86
N GLU A 47 -1.97 18.71 4.39
CA GLU A 47 -2.31 18.88 2.98
C GLU A 47 -1.07 19.06 2.10
N LYS A 48 -0.08 19.84 2.53
CA LYS A 48 1.20 20.00 1.81
C LYS A 48 1.95 18.67 1.70
N ALA A 49 1.99 17.87 2.78
CA ALA A 49 2.61 16.56 2.76
C ALA A 49 1.87 15.59 1.80
N VAL A 50 0.53 15.62 1.79
CA VAL A 50 -0.29 14.85 0.85
C VAL A 50 0.00 15.26 -0.59
N GLN A 51 0.05 16.57 -0.89
CA GLN A 51 0.32 17.08 -2.23
C GLN A 51 1.70 16.66 -2.73
N SER A 52 2.73 16.68 -1.87
CA SER A 52 4.10 16.28 -2.24
C SER A 52 4.25 14.80 -2.58
N LEU A 53 3.32 13.95 -2.13
CA LEU A 53 3.31 12.50 -2.35
C LEU A 53 2.24 12.06 -3.36
N THR A 54 1.52 13.00 -3.97
CA THR A 54 0.51 12.70 -4.99
C THR A 54 1.11 12.87 -6.39
N GLY A 55 0.72 12.02 -7.33
CA GLY A 55 1.26 11.99 -8.69
C GLY A 55 2.40 11.00 -8.85
N ASP A 56 3.35 11.30 -9.72
CA ASP A 56 4.52 10.45 -9.99
C ASP A 56 5.60 10.73 -8.96
N ILE A 57 5.97 9.70 -8.19
CA ILE A 57 7.00 9.76 -7.17
C ILE A 57 8.00 8.62 -7.32
N LEU A 58 9.18 8.79 -6.72
CA LEU A 58 10.17 7.73 -6.56
C LEU A 58 10.07 7.14 -5.16
N GLN A 59 9.87 5.84 -5.06
CA GLN A 59 9.77 5.12 -3.80
C GLN A 59 10.88 4.07 -3.68
N VAL A 60 11.63 4.09 -2.57
CA VAL A 60 12.58 3.03 -2.23
C VAL A 60 11.80 1.87 -1.59
N PRO A 61 11.76 0.68 -2.19
CA PRO A 61 11.01 -0.45 -1.64
C PRO A 61 11.52 -0.84 -0.25
N PRO A 62 10.66 -1.34 0.66
CA PRO A 62 11.10 -1.76 1.98
C PRO A 62 11.94 -3.05 1.90
N MET A 63 12.83 -3.26 2.89
CA MET A 63 13.61 -4.50 3.02
C MET A 63 12.70 -5.73 3.17
N TYR A 64 11.61 -5.59 3.92
CA TYR A 64 10.61 -6.65 4.08
C TYR A 64 9.66 -6.72 2.88
N SER A 65 10.22 -7.04 1.70
CA SER A 65 9.45 -7.19 0.45
C SER A 65 9.81 -8.47 -0.29
N ALA A 66 8.94 -8.90 -1.21
CA ALA A 66 9.17 -10.06 -2.08
C ALA A 66 9.99 -9.74 -3.34
N LEU A 67 10.50 -8.51 -3.47
CA LEU A 67 11.43 -8.16 -4.54
C LEU A 67 12.70 -8.98 -4.44
N LYS A 68 13.23 -9.37 -5.58
CA LYS A 68 14.46 -10.17 -5.65
C LYS A 68 15.66 -9.30 -6.00
N LYS A 69 16.77 -9.54 -5.31
CA LYS A 69 18.12 -9.12 -5.69
C LYS A 69 19.04 -10.35 -5.62
N ASP A 70 19.82 -10.57 -6.66
CA ASP A 70 20.72 -11.73 -6.80
C ASP A 70 20.01 -13.07 -6.57
N GLY A 71 18.78 -13.20 -7.09
CA GLY A 71 17.98 -14.43 -7.01
C GLY A 71 17.24 -14.65 -5.68
N LYS A 72 17.58 -13.93 -4.61
CA LYS A 72 17.04 -14.05 -3.27
C LYS A 72 16.08 -12.89 -2.96
N LYS A 73 14.99 -13.12 -2.21
CA LYS A 73 14.04 -12.08 -1.86
C LYS A 73 14.60 -11.14 -0.77
N LEU A 74 14.26 -9.85 -0.83
CA LEU A 74 14.78 -8.86 0.12
C LEU A 74 14.44 -9.21 1.57
N TYR A 75 13.23 -9.71 1.85
CA TYR A 75 12.87 -10.13 3.22
C TYR A 75 13.74 -11.26 3.77
N GLU A 76 14.36 -12.09 2.91
CA GLU A 76 15.27 -13.16 3.34
C GLU A 76 16.62 -12.62 3.80
N TYR A 77 17.06 -11.50 3.22
CA TYR A 77 18.22 -10.75 3.69
C TYR A 77 17.89 -10.02 5.01
N ALA A 78 16.73 -9.34 5.06
CA ALA A 78 16.30 -8.63 6.26
C ALA A 78 16.26 -9.52 7.49
N ARG A 79 15.72 -10.75 7.37
CA ARG A 79 15.70 -11.74 8.45
C ARG A 79 17.08 -12.19 8.92
N GLN A 80 18.12 -11.99 8.13
CA GLN A 80 19.51 -12.27 8.49
C GLN A 80 20.22 -11.03 9.02
N GLY A 81 19.53 -9.92 9.21
CA GLY A 81 20.11 -8.64 9.61
C GLY A 81 20.97 -7.98 8.52
N ILE A 82 20.84 -8.42 7.26
CA ILE A 82 21.61 -7.89 6.14
C ILE A 82 20.77 -6.83 5.43
N GLU A 83 21.25 -5.61 5.42
CA GLU A 83 20.66 -4.53 4.62
C GLU A 83 21.23 -4.55 3.20
N ILE A 84 20.34 -4.49 2.20
CA ILE A 84 20.68 -4.45 0.79
C ILE A 84 20.31 -3.08 0.24
N GLU A 85 21.21 -2.45 -0.49
CA GLU A 85 20.91 -1.22 -1.22
C GLU A 85 19.81 -1.47 -2.25
N ARG A 86 18.80 -0.60 -2.23
CA ARG A 86 17.61 -0.67 -3.06
C ARG A 86 17.48 0.59 -3.89
N GLU A 87 17.31 0.40 -5.17
CA GLU A 87 17.05 1.50 -6.08
C GLU A 87 15.62 2.02 -5.92
N ALA A 88 15.46 3.33 -5.93
CA ALA A 88 14.15 3.97 -5.99
C ALA A 88 13.44 3.60 -7.30
N ARG A 89 12.14 3.34 -7.23
CA ARG A 89 11.31 2.94 -8.37
C ARG A 89 10.19 3.94 -8.57
N PRO A 90 9.85 4.25 -9.82
CA PRO A 90 8.72 5.11 -10.10
C PRO A 90 7.41 4.40 -9.72
N VAL A 91 6.57 5.11 -8.99
CA VAL A 91 5.20 4.72 -8.66
C VAL A 91 4.28 5.92 -8.86
N HIS A 92 3.00 5.66 -9.10
CA HIS A 92 2.00 6.71 -9.30
C HIS A 92 0.95 6.64 -8.20
N ILE A 93 0.72 7.76 -7.53
CA ILE A 93 -0.30 7.95 -6.51
C ILE A 93 -1.41 8.79 -7.13
N SER A 94 -2.47 8.13 -7.61
CA SER A 94 -3.57 8.82 -8.30
C SER A 94 -4.44 9.65 -7.36
N SER A 95 -4.53 9.23 -6.10
CA SER A 95 -5.26 9.95 -5.05
C SER A 95 -4.68 9.59 -3.70
N LEU A 96 -4.53 10.59 -2.85
CA LEU A 96 -4.09 10.43 -1.47
C LEU A 96 -4.93 11.36 -0.59
N LYS A 97 -5.50 10.82 0.47
CA LYS A 97 -6.25 11.57 1.49
C LYS A 97 -5.81 11.12 2.86
N VAL A 98 -5.56 12.06 3.75
CA VAL A 98 -5.19 11.76 5.14
C VAL A 98 -6.12 12.52 6.07
N GLU A 99 -6.73 11.82 7.01
CA GLU A 99 -7.65 12.38 7.99
C GLU A 99 -7.22 11.99 9.40
N LYS A 100 -7.25 12.96 10.30
CA LYS A 100 -6.92 12.74 11.71
C LYS A 100 -8.01 11.89 12.38
N ILE A 101 -7.60 10.85 13.11
CA ILE A 101 -8.46 10.02 13.96
C ILE A 101 -8.36 10.52 15.40
N ASP A 102 -7.12 10.65 15.92
CA ASP A 102 -6.81 11.13 17.24
C ASP A 102 -5.45 11.88 17.26
N GLU A 103 -4.81 12.03 18.42
CA GLU A 103 -3.58 12.80 18.55
C GLU A 103 -2.39 12.21 17.76
N THR A 104 -2.33 10.90 17.61
CA THR A 104 -1.21 10.19 16.99
C THR A 104 -1.60 9.35 15.76
N ASN A 105 -2.90 9.05 15.61
CA ASN A 105 -3.39 8.17 14.56
C ASN A 105 -4.12 8.93 13.47
N TYR A 106 -3.85 8.54 12.22
CA TYR A 106 -4.49 9.11 11.03
C TYR A 106 -4.95 7.99 10.10
N ARG A 107 -6.05 8.20 9.41
CA ARG A 107 -6.51 7.36 8.31
C ARG A 107 -5.91 7.88 7.01
N MET A 108 -5.37 6.97 6.22
CA MET A 108 -4.85 7.24 4.88
C MET A 108 -5.66 6.44 3.86
N ASP A 109 -6.34 7.11 2.96
CA ASP A 109 -7.01 6.51 1.80
C ASP A 109 -6.16 6.82 0.57
N ALA A 110 -5.71 5.79 -0.15
CA ALA A 110 -4.80 5.93 -1.28
C ALA A 110 -5.23 5.10 -2.48
N VAL A 111 -5.17 5.70 -3.68
CA VAL A 111 -5.28 4.99 -4.96
C VAL A 111 -3.93 5.03 -5.64
N VAL A 112 -3.35 3.86 -5.86
CA VAL A 112 -1.94 3.74 -6.25
C VAL A 112 -1.73 2.75 -7.39
N SER A 113 -0.64 2.94 -8.12
CA SER A 113 -0.17 1.99 -9.14
C SER A 113 0.32 0.67 -8.53
N SER A 114 0.38 -0.37 -9.33
CA SER A 114 1.00 -1.65 -8.93
C SER A 114 2.46 -1.45 -8.55
N GLY A 115 2.89 -2.15 -7.50
CA GLY A 115 4.27 -2.05 -6.98
C GLY A 115 4.47 -1.00 -5.91
N THR A 116 3.47 -0.15 -5.62
CA THR A 116 3.51 0.80 -4.52
C THR A 116 3.41 0.08 -3.17
N TYR A 117 4.28 0.41 -2.24
CA TYR A 117 4.27 -0.07 -0.86
C TYR A 117 3.60 0.97 0.05
N ILE A 118 2.43 0.62 0.60
CA ILE A 118 1.68 1.53 1.49
C ILE A 118 2.44 1.81 2.78
N ARG A 119 3.18 0.84 3.32
CA ARG A 119 4.06 1.03 4.49
C ARG A 119 5.07 2.13 4.25
N THR A 120 5.78 2.06 3.13
CA THR A 120 6.77 3.07 2.76
C THR A 120 6.11 4.42 2.43
N LEU A 121 4.93 4.43 1.81
CA LEU A 121 4.18 5.67 1.59
C LEU A 121 3.84 6.37 2.92
N ILE A 122 3.48 5.61 3.95
CA ILE A 122 3.22 6.11 5.30
C ILE A 122 4.52 6.63 5.96
N SER A 123 5.61 5.88 5.85
CA SER A 123 6.92 6.32 6.34
C SER A 123 7.36 7.62 5.66
N ASP A 124 7.20 7.72 4.33
CA ASP A 124 7.54 8.91 3.56
C ASP A 124 6.63 10.10 3.90
N PHE A 125 5.33 9.86 4.17
CA PHE A 125 4.42 10.88 4.68
C PHE A 125 4.87 11.42 6.04
N GLY A 126 5.28 10.55 6.97
CA GLY A 126 5.89 10.97 8.24
C GLY A 126 7.12 11.85 8.04
N LYS A 127 8.03 11.47 7.14
CA LYS A 127 9.23 12.25 6.82
C LYS A 127 8.92 13.66 6.30
N GLN A 128 7.84 13.84 5.49
CA GLN A 128 7.41 15.17 5.04
C GLN A 128 7.01 16.09 6.20
N LEU A 129 6.55 15.50 7.29
CA LEU A 129 6.15 16.20 8.52
C LEU A 129 7.25 16.21 9.59
N ASN A 130 8.44 15.68 9.26
CA ASN A 130 9.50 15.44 10.23
C ASN A 130 9.03 14.55 11.40
N GLU A 131 8.21 13.53 11.11
CA GLU A 131 7.70 12.55 12.07
C GLU A 131 8.18 11.14 11.74
N LEU A 132 8.25 10.30 12.78
CA LEU A 132 8.32 8.85 12.63
C LEU A 132 6.89 8.33 12.43
N ALA A 133 6.68 7.48 11.43
CA ALA A 133 5.35 6.95 11.11
C ALA A 133 5.42 5.49 10.71
N ILE A 134 4.50 4.69 11.25
CA ILE A 134 4.32 3.27 10.91
C ILE A 134 2.89 2.99 10.51
N MET A 135 2.71 1.94 9.70
CA MET A 135 1.41 1.41 9.35
C MET A 135 0.86 0.54 10.50
N SER A 136 -0.32 0.86 11.01
CA SER A 136 -0.98 0.07 12.06
C SER A 136 -2.08 -0.84 11.54
N SER A 137 -2.72 -0.49 10.42
CA SER A 137 -3.68 -1.36 9.73
C SER A 137 -3.69 -1.11 8.23
N LEU A 138 -4.14 -2.12 7.46
CA LEU A 138 -4.26 -2.02 6.02
C LEU A 138 -5.44 -2.85 5.52
N ILE A 139 -6.29 -2.24 4.72
CA ILE A 139 -7.36 -2.89 3.97
C ILE A 139 -7.20 -2.48 2.50
N ARG A 140 -7.16 -3.46 1.60
CA ARG A 140 -7.29 -3.18 0.18
C ARG A 140 -8.77 -3.12 -0.18
N THR A 141 -9.26 -1.93 -0.49
CA THR A 141 -10.67 -1.66 -0.74
C THR A 141 -11.08 -1.86 -2.19
N LYS A 142 -10.09 -1.81 -3.14
CA LYS A 142 -10.38 -1.97 -4.56
C LYS A 142 -9.17 -2.52 -5.33
N ILE A 143 -9.45 -3.31 -6.34
CA ILE A 143 -8.50 -3.72 -7.39
C ILE A 143 -9.22 -3.48 -8.72
N GLU A 144 -8.77 -2.48 -9.48
CA GLU A 144 -9.41 -2.09 -10.74
C GLU A 144 -10.92 -1.83 -10.56
N HIS A 145 -11.75 -2.62 -11.22
CA HIS A 145 -13.20 -2.55 -11.15
C HIS A 145 -13.81 -3.36 -10.01
N LEU A 146 -13.03 -4.23 -9.36
CA LEU A 146 -13.50 -5.06 -8.24
C LEU A 146 -13.33 -4.31 -6.93
N SER A 147 -14.40 -4.19 -6.15
CA SER A 147 -14.42 -3.53 -4.85
C SER A 147 -14.43 -4.55 -3.71
N LEU A 148 -14.23 -4.07 -2.48
CA LEU A 148 -14.35 -4.90 -1.28
C LEU A 148 -15.78 -5.45 -1.10
N GLU A 149 -16.79 -4.76 -1.63
CA GLU A 149 -18.19 -5.19 -1.60
C GLU A 149 -18.42 -6.45 -2.44
N ASP A 150 -17.59 -6.68 -3.48
CA ASP A 150 -17.60 -7.89 -4.30
C ASP A 150 -16.94 -9.08 -3.59
N ALA A 151 -16.18 -8.84 -2.53
CA ALA A 151 -15.47 -9.88 -1.79
C ALA A 151 -16.47 -10.77 -1.02
N ARG A 152 -16.10 -12.04 -0.86
CA ARG A 152 -16.85 -13.03 -0.11
C ARG A 152 -15.97 -13.67 0.96
N ASN A 153 -16.55 -14.03 2.07
CA ASN A 153 -15.88 -14.79 3.10
C ASN A 153 -15.81 -16.30 2.73
N PHE A 154 -15.05 -17.07 3.48
CA PHE A 154 -14.90 -18.50 3.22
C PHE A 154 -16.21 -19.28 3.36
N GLU A 155 -17.09 -18.89 4.30
CA GLU A 155 -18.39 -19.52 4.52
C GLU A 155 -19.31 -19.34 3.31
N ASP A 156 -19.34 -18.15 2.71
CA ASP A 156 -20.10 -17.91 1.49
C ASP A 156 -19.61 -18.77 0.32
N LEU A 157 -18.29 -18.93 0.19
CA LEU A 157 -17.67 -19.76 -0.86
C LEU A 157 -17.98 -21.24 -0.66
N GLU A 158 -17.94 -21.76 0.58
CA GLU A 158 -18.33 -23.14 0.90
C GLU A 158 -19.79 -23.41 0.57
N MET A 159 -20.66 -22.42 0.73
CA MET A 159 -22.08 -22.52 0.34
C MET A 159 -22.32 -22.31 -1.17
N GLY A 160 -21.28 -22.19 -1.98
CA GLY A 160 -21.36 -21.94 -3.43
C GLY A 160 -21.86 -20.55 -3.81
N LYS A 161 -21.78 -19.58 -2.90
CA LYS A 161 -22.23 -18.21 -3.15
C LYS A 161 -21.09 -17.31 -3.62
N GLY A 162 -21.41 -16.37 -4.49
CA GLY A 162 -20.51 -15.25 -4.84
C GLY A 162 -19.39 -15.56 -5.83
N PHE A 163 -19.48 -16.67 -6.56
CA PHE A 163 -18.57 -16.92 -7.67
C PHE A 163 -18.88 -15.96 -8.82
N LEU A 164 -17.86 -15.22 -9.23
CA LEU A 164 -17.92 -14.38 -10.42
C LEU A 164 -17.57 -15.22 -11.66
N SER A 165 -18.26 -14.98 -12.77
CA SER A 165 -17.87 -15.57 -14.05
C SER A 165 -16.52 -14.98 -14.52
N PRO A 166 -15.74 -15.69 -15.34
CA PRO A 166 -14.50 -15.15 -15.89
C PRO A 166 -14.65 -13.78 -16.56
N ILE A 167 -15.78 -13.54 -17.26
CA ILE A 167 -16.08 -12.26 -17.91
C ILE A 167 -16.24 -11.12 -16.89
N GLN A 168 -16.88 -11.38 -15.75
CA GLN A 168 -17.05 -10.39 -14.69
C GLN A 168 -15.74 -10.01 -13.99
N VAL A 169 -14.75 -10.90 -14.01
CA VAL A 169 -13.45 -10.69 -13.38
C VAL A 169 -12.46 -10.00 -14.29
N ILE A 170 -12.59 -10.18 -15.62
CA ILE A 170 -11.71 -9.54 -16.61
C ILE A 170 -11.97 -8.04 -16.63
N ASN A 171 -10.88 -7.26 -16.61
CA ASN A 171 -10.96 -5.81 -16.67
C ASN A 171 -11.71 -5.35 -17.93
N PRO A 172 -12.75 -4.49 -17.80
CA PRO A 172 -13.57 -4.04 -18.92
C PRO A 172 -12.82 -3.32 -20.04
N SER A 173 -11.57 -2.90 -19.81
CA SER A 173 -10.73 -2.28 -20.84
C SER A 173 -10.25 -3.25 -21.92
N TYR A 174 -10.34 -4.57 -21.67
CA TYR A 174 -10.04 -5.59 -22.69
C TYR A 174 -11.26 -5.87 -23.56
N LYS A 175 -11.04 -5.88 -24.85
CA LYS A 175 -12.05 -6.30 -25.82
C LYS A 175 -11.80 -7.77 -26.17
N PHE A 176 -12.86 -8.56 -26.13
CA PHE A 176 -12.84 -9.91 -26.68
C PHE A 176 -12.91 -9.80 -28.19
N VAL A 177 -12.01 -10.49 -28.88
CA VAL A 177 -12.07 -10.69 -30.31
C VAL A 177 -12.48 -12.16 -30.49
N GLU A 178 -13.64 -12.38 -31.10
CA GLU A 178 -14.00 -13.71 -31.60
C GLU A 178 -13.05 -14.05 -32.72
N THR A 179 -12.31 -15.10 -32.57
CA THR A 179 -11.52 -15.71 -33.67
C THR A 179 -12.35 -16.86 -34.20
N ASP A 180 -12.72 -16.76 -35.47
CA ASP A 180 -13.36 -17.84 -36.24
C ASP A 180 -12.50 -19.12 -36.23
#